data_6acdb0270790880a9f365e3365540ff7
#
_entry.id   6acdb0270790880a9f365e3365540ff7
#
_cell.length_a   1.000
_cell.length_b   1.000
_cell.length_c   1.000
_cell.angle_alpha   90.00
_cell.angle_beta   90.00
_cell.angle_gamma   90.00
#
_symmetry.space_group_name_H-M   'P 1'
#
loop_
_entity.id
_entity.type
_entity.pdbx_description
1 polymer ?
#
loop_
_entity_poly.entity_id
_entity_poly.type
_entity_poly.pdbx_seq_one_letter_code
_entity_poly.pdbx_strand_id
1 'polypeptide(L)'
;QVPSDSTLQDCIARSCEQWPELSDLLAPISKLETYRCFLRMLEFRLERTLASINSNDREDGAFESLGEFRGNLDLLRESMLTNRGRRIVEQYLQPWIDLVDTFGFHFAALDIRQNSEAHRQCMLEVVALQSSGEAPSSIAGLASFLQLNQVPSQIEVNRLTKQSREVFDTFTLLVDEWD
;
A
#
# COMPACT_ATOMS: atom_id res chain seq x y z
N GLN A 1 -32.23 10.96 21.50
CA GLN A 1 -31.60 11.52 20.31
C GLN A 1 -30.10 11.50 20.55
N VAL A 2 -29.35 10.71 19.81
CA VAL A 2 -27.87 10.72 19.86
C VAL A 2 -27.42 12.09 19.32
N PRO A 3 -26.58 12.85 20.03
CA PRO A 3 -26.06 14.09 19.51
C PRO A 3 -25.41 13.81 18.14
N SER A 4 -25.79 14.55 17.11
CA SER A 4 -25.19 14.42 15.79
C SER A 4 -23.74 14.86 15.89
N ASP A 5 -22.81 13.99 15.50
CA ASP A 5 -21.41 14.35 15.42
C ASP A 5 -21.18 15.20 14.17
N SER A 6 -20.99 16.49 14.37
CA SER A 6 -20.78 17.45 13.28
C SER A 6 -19.58 17.05 12.42
N THR A 7 -18.52 16.50 13.01
CA THR A 7 -17.29 16.14 12.31
C THR A 7 -17.54 15.00 11.30
N LEU A 8 -18.28 13.96 11.68
CA LEU A 8 -18.64 12.89 10.75
C LEU A 8 -19.58 13.38 9.66
N GLN A 9 -20.55 14.24 10.01
CA GLN A 9 -21.49 14.82 9.03
C GLN A 9 -20.77 15.69 8.02
N ASP A 10 -19.82 16.53 8.45
CA ASP A 10 -19.01 17.36 7.55
C ASP A 10 -18.13 16.51 6.63
N CYS A 11 -17.60 15.39 7.14
CA CYS A 11 -16.84 14.44 6.34
C CYS A 11 -17.72 13.79 5.26
N ILE A 12 -18.90 13.30 5.62
CA ILE A 12 -19.87 12.73 4.68
C ILE A 12 -20.30 13.75 3.63
N ALA A 13 -20.61 14.99 4.05
CA ALA A 13 -21.05 16.04 3.15
C ALA A 13 -19.99 16.36 2.09
N ARG A 14 -18.74 16.58 2.51
CA ARG A 14 -17.60 16.80 1.59
C ARG A 14 -17.40 15.64 0.62
N SER A 15 -17.51 14.41 1.12
CA SER A 15 -17.39 13.21 0.27
C SER A 15 -18.52 13.12 -0.76
N CYS A 16 -19.75 13.49 -0.40
CA CYS A 16 -20.87 13.55 -1.35
C CYS A 16 -20.73 14.67 -2.40
N GLU A 17 -20.13 15.79 -2.03
CA GLU A 17 -19.80 16.86 -2.98
C GLU A 17 -18.74 16.43 -3.98
N GLN A 18 -17.74 15.68 -3.52
CA GLN A 18 -16.64 15.18 -4.35
C GLN A 18 -17.09 14.00 -5.24
N TRP A 19 -17.91 13.10 -4.71
CA TRP A 19 -18.37 11.89 -5.40
C TRP A 19 -19.90 11.83 -5.45
N PRO A 20 -20.54 12.30 -6.53
CA PRO A 20 -22.01 12.31 -6.67
C PRO A 20 -22.66 10.93 -6.52
N GLU A 21 -21.97 9.86 -6.96
CA GLU A 21 -22.44 8.47 -6.84
C GLU A 21 -22.63 8.04 -5.38
N LEU A 22 -21.79 8.56 -4.46
CA LEU A 22 -21.95 8.33 -3.03
C LEU A 22 -23.24 8.95 -2.51
N SER A 23 -23.62 10.12 -3.03
CA SER A 23 -24.89 10.78 -2.66
C SER A 23 -26.08 9.91 -3.00
N ASP A 24 -26.09 9.30 -4.19
CA ASP A 24 -27.16 8.38 -4.64
C ASP A 24 -27.20 7.12 -3.75
N LEU A 25 -26.03 6.61 -3.38
CA LEU A 25 -25.89 5.44 -2.51
C LEU A 25 -26.41 5.70 -1.09
N LEU A 26 -26.26 6.93 -0.60
CA LEU A 26 -26.73 7.33 0.73
C LEU A 26 -28.18 7.79 0.75
N ALA A 27 -28.79 8.10 -0.39
CA ALA A 27 -30.16 8.61 -0.50
C ALA A 27 -31.22 7.77 0.24
N PRO A 28 -31.17 6.42 0.25
CA PRO A 28 -32.15 5.60 1.00
C PRO A 28 -31.89 5.56 2.51
N ILE A 29 -30.77 6.10 2.99
CA ILE A 29 -30.39 6.07 4.42
C ILE A 29 -30.81 7.39 5.07
N SER A 30 -31.45 7.32 6.24
CA SER A 30 -31.83 8.54 6.97
C SER A 30 -30.58 9.33 7.36
N LYS A 31 -30.59 10.66 7.13
CA LYS A 31 -29.51 11.57 7.57
C LYS A 31 -29.30 11.57 9.08
N LEU A 32 -30.26 11.06 9.87
CA LEU A 32 -30.12 10.90 11.32
C LEU A 32 -29.28 9.67 11.69
N GLU A 33 -29.04 8.76 10.73
CA GLU A 33 -28.21 7.56 10.91
C GLU A 33 -26.75 7.85 10.54
N THR A 34 -26.14 8.86 11.16
CA THR A 34 -24.79 9.36 10.81
C THR A 34 -23.75 8.25 10.74
N TYR A 35 -23.72 7.34 11.71
CA TYR A 35 -22.76 6.22 11.71
C TYR A 35 -22.96 5.27 10.53
N ARG A 36 -24.22 5.00 10.16
CA ARG A 36 -24.53 4.15 9.00
C ARG A 36 -24.11 4.82 7.70
N CYS A 37 -24.38 6.13 7.54
CA CYS A 37 -23.92 6.89 6.40
C CYS A 37 -22.40 6.90 6.30
N PHE A 38 -21.70 7.10 7.44
CA PHE A 38 -20.23 7.11 7.47
C PHE A 38 -19.63 5.74 7.11
N LEU A 39 -20.15 4.65 7.66
CA LEU A 39 -19.71 3.29 7.31
C LEU A 39 -19.94 2.97 5.84
N ARG A 40 -21.07 3.41 5.27
CA ARG A 40 -21.35 3.22 3.85
C ARG A 40 -20.42 4.03 2.94
N MET A 41 -20.01 5.21 3.37
CA MET A 41 -18.96 6.00 2.72
C MET A 41 -17.61 5.27 2.76
N LEU A 42 -17.22 4.70 3.91
CA LEU A 42 -15.98 3.92 3.99
C LEU A 42 -16.03 2.68 3.08
N GLU A 43 -17.16 1.98 3.06
CA GLU A 43 -17.37 0.81 2.18
C GLU A 43 -17.21 1.20 0.71
N PHE A 44 -17.86 2.26 0.26
CA PHE A 44 -17.73 2.81 -1.09
C PHE A 44 -16.26 3.07 -1.47
N ARG A 45 -15.50 3.71 -0.57
CA ARG A 45 -14.08 4.01 -0.80
C ARG A 45 -13.20 2.77 -0.79
N LEU A 46 -13.49 1.77 0.06
CA LEU A 46 -12.77 0.50 0.07
C LEU A 46 -13.03 -0.33 -1.20
N GLU A 47 -14.26 -0.33 -1.73
CA GLU A 47 -14.59 -0.99 -2.99
C GLU A 47 -13.76 -0.39 -4.15
N ARG A 48 -13.59 0.93 -4.19
CA ARG A 48 -12.75 1.62 -5.18
C ARG A 48 -11.26 1.38 -4.97
N THR A 49 -10.81 1.31 -3.72
CA THR A 49 -9.43 0.92 -3.41
C THR A 49 -9.13 -0.49 -3.90
N LEU A 50 -10.05 -1.44 -3.68
CA LEU A 50 -9.92 -2.80 -4.18
C LEU A 50 -9.92 -2.85 -5.72
N ALA A 51 -10.76 -2.07 -6.37
CA ALA A 51 -10.77 -1.96 -7.83
C ALA A 51 -9.45 -1.40 -8.36
N SER A 52 -8.89 -0.36 -7.72
CA SER A 52 -7.58 0.20 -8.06
C SER A 52 -6.45 -0.82 -7.96
N ILE A 53 -6.43 -1.62 -6.90
CA ILE A 53 -5.42 -2.69 -6.73
C ILE A 53 -5.54 -3.74 -7.84
N ASN A 54 -6.76 -4.11 -8.23
CA ASN A 54 -7.00 -5.15 -9.23
C ASN A 54 -6.72 -4.68 -10.67
N SER A 55 -6.94 -3.39 -10.97
CA SER A 55 -6.78 -2.83 -12.33
C SER A 55 -5.40 -2.23 -12.58
N ASN A 56 -4.62 -2.03 -11.53
CA ASN A 56 -3.39 -1.22 -11.53
C ASN A 56 -3.61 0.24 -12.01
N ASP A 57 -4.86 0.69 -12.00
CA ASP A 57 -5.29 2.05 -12.30
C ASP A 57 -5.95 2.66 -11.07
N ARG A 58 -5.66 3.92 -10.79
CA ARG A 58 -6.24 4.60 -9.63
C ARG A 58 -7.68 4.98 -9.89
N GLU A 59 -8.60 4.38 -9.15
CA GLU A 59 -10.02 4.73 -9.15
C GLU A 59 -10.27 6.01 -8.33
N ASP A 60 -11.12 6.89 -8.86
CA ASP A 60 -11.55 8.08 -8.11
C ASP A 60 -12.36 7.66 -6.88
N GLY A 61 -12.06 8.25 -5.73
CA GLY A 61 -12.65 7.88 -4.44
C GLY A 61 -11.94 6.76 -3.69
N ALA A 62 -10.92 6.11 -4.27
CA ALA A 62 -10.04 5.19 -3.55
C ALA A 62 -9.29 5.90 -2.41
N PHE A 63 -8.91 5.18 -1.37
CA PHE A 63 -8.03 5.71 -0.33
C PHE A 63 -6.63 5.93 -0.90
N GLU A 64 -6.04 7.09 -0.59
CA GLU A 64 -4.67 7.42 -1.02
C GLU A 64 -3.61 6.63 -0.26
N SER A 65 -3.92 6.31 0.99
CA SER A 65 -3.02 5.59 1.87
C SER A 65 -3.78 4.85 2.96
N LEU A 66 -3.10 3.86 3.56
CA LEU A 66 -3.60 3.20 4.76
C LEU A 66 -3.81 4.20 5.91
N GLY A 67 -2.94 5.22 6.02
CA GLY A 67 -3.04 6.26 7.04
C GLY A 67 -4.33 7.09 6.93
N GLU A 68 -4.80 7.37 5.71
CA GLU A 68 -6.07 8.04 5.49
C GLU A 68 -7.25 7.18 5.94
N PHE A 69 -7.27 5.90 5.56
CA PHE A 69 -8.31 4.97 6.01
C PHE A 69 -8.30 4.82 7.53
N ARG A 70 -7.12 4.64 8.12
CA ARG A 70 -6.94 4.54 9.57
C ARG A 70 -7.43 5.78 10.32
N GLY A 71 -7.15 6.98 9.79
CA GLY A 71 -7.65 8.24 10.31
C GLY A 71 -9.19 8.33 10.33
N ASN A 72 -9.86 7.80 9.31
CA ASN A 72 -11.33 7.72 9.28
C ASN A 72 -11.87 6.77 10.37
N LEU A 73 -11.19 5.65 10.64
CA LEU A 73 -11.57 4.75 11.72
C LEU A 73 -11.38 5.41 13.10
N ASP A 74 -10.35 6.24 13.28
CA ASP A 74 -10.15 7.00 14.52
C ASP A 74 -11.24 8.04 14.73
N LEU A 75 -11.64 8.76 13.68
CA LEU A 75 -12.78 9.70 13.76
C LEU A 75 -14.06 8.99 14.20
N LEU A 76 -14.34 7.83 13.62
CA LEU A 76 -15.49 7.01 13.99
C LEU A 76 -15.42 6.58 15.46
N ARG A 77 -14.24 6.10 15.89
CA ARG A 77 -13.98 5.66 17.27
C ARG A 77 -14.20 6.77 18.27
N GLU A 78 -13.63 7.94 18.05
CA GLU A 78 -13.74 9.11 18.93
C GLU A 78 -15.20 9.57 19.05
N SER A 79 -15.90 9.66 17.94
CA SER A 79 -17.32 9.99 17.92
C SER A 79 -18.16 9.00 18.73
N MET A 80 -17.95 7.69 18.51
CA MET A 80 -18.65 6.65 19.26
C MET A 80 -18.36 6.70 20.76
N LEU A 81 -17.09 6.93 21.15
CA LEU A 81 -16.71 7.05 22.56
C LEU A 81 -17.41 8.25 23.24
N THR A 82 -17.44 9.39 22.54
CA THR A 82 -18.12 10.61 23.01
C THR A 82 -19.63 10.38 23.19
N ASN A 83 -20.23 9.59 22.31
CA ASN A 83 -21.66 9.29 22.29
C ASN A 83 -22.05 8.00 23.04
N ARG A 84 -21.29 7.61 24.06
CA ARG A 84 -21.52 6.45 24.93
C ARG A 84 -21.46 5.09 24.22
N GLY A 85 -20.83 5.01 23.06
CA GLY A 85 -20.68 3.79 22.26
C GLY A 85 -19.51 2.89 22.67
N ARG A 86 -18.93 3.07 23.88
CA ARG A 86 -17.73 2.34 24.35
C ARG A 86 -17.82 0.83 24.10
N ARG A 87 -18.94 0.20 24.43
CA ARG A 87 -19.12 -1.24 24.25
C ARG A 87 -19.03 -1.66 22.77
N ILE A 88 -19.58 -0.85 21.87
CA ILE A 88 -19.53 -1.12 20.43
C ILE A 88 -18.10 -0.95 19.93
N VAL A 89 -17.40 0.08 20.39
CA VAL A 89 -16.00 0.30 20.06
C VAL A 89 -15.14 -0.89 20.49
N GLU A 90 -15.23 -1.30 21.76
CA GLU A 90 -14.42 -2.38 22.30
C GLU A 90 -14.71 -3.75 21.65
N GLN A 91 -15.98 -4.04 21.33
CA GLN A 91 -16.38 -5.35 20.80
C GLN A 91 -16.23 -5.48 19.28
N TYR A 92 -16.38 -4.40 18.52
CA TYR A 92 -16.48 -4.47 17.07
C TYR A 92 -15.46 -3.58 16.35
N LEU A 93 -15.33 -2.31 16.76
CA LEU A 93 -14.49 -1.37 16.02
C LEU A 93 -13.01 -1.56 16.35
N GLN A 94 -12.65 -1.76 17.62
CA GLN A 94 -11.25 -1.92 18.01
C GLN A 94 -10.61 -3.17 17.39
N PRO A 95 -11.23 -4.37 17.39
CA PRO A 95 -10.69 -5.51 16.68
C PRO A 95 -10.47 -5.27 15.17
N TRP A 96 -11.34 -4.48 14.54
CA TRP A 96 -11.15 -4.10 13.14
C TRP A 96 -9.96 -3.15 12.96
N ILE A 97 -9.82 -2.16 13.82
CA ILE A 97 -8.66 -1.27 13.87
C ILE A 97 -7.37 -2.07 14.05
N ASP A 98 -7.35 -3.02 14.97
CA ASP A 98 -6.18 -3.87 15.24
C ASP A 98 -5.81 -4.72 14.01
N LEU A 99 -6.79 -5.20 13.24
CA LEU A 99 -6.55 -5.89 11.96
C LEU A 99 -5.95 -4.94 10.92
N VAL A 100 -6.46 -3.72 10.81
CA VAL A 100 -5.93 -2.71 9.88
C VAL A 100 -4.49 -2.32 10.25
N ASP A 101 -4.21 -2.13 11.55
CA ASP A 101 -2.87 -1.80 12.04
C ASP A 101 -1.87 -2.96 11.84
N THR A 102 -2.36 -4.21 11.83
CA THR A 102 -1.51 -5.39 11.66
C THR A 102 -1.24 -5.72 10.20
N PHE A 103 -2.27 -5.67 9.35
CA PHE A 103 -2.21 -6.20 7.98
C PHE A 103 -2.23 -5.12 6.90
N GLY A 104 -2.74 -3.93 7.21
CA GLY A 104 -2.93 -2.87 6.23
C GLY A 104 -3.82 -3.30 5.06
N PHE A 105 -3.49 -2.82 3.87
CA PHE A 105 -4.12 -3.25 2.61
C PHE A 105 -3.42 -4.48 1.99
N HIS A 106 -2.27 -4.89 2.52
CA HIS A 106 -1.40 -5.91 1.93
C HIS A 106 -1.51 -7.29 2.60
N PHE A 107 -2.42 -7.47 3.56
CA PHE A 107 -2.64 -8.71 4.33
C PHE A 107 -1.45 -9.15 5.18
N ALA A 108 -0.21 -9.11 4.66
CA ALA A 108 1.02 -9.41 5.41
C ALA A 108 2.24 -8.73 4.78
N ALA A 109 3.13 -8.19 5.61
CA ALA A 109 4.46 -7.83 5.16
C ALA A 109 5.30 -9.10 5.04
N LEU A 110 5.82 -9.38 3.84
CA LEU A 110 6.70 -10.52 3.61
C LEU A 110 8.15 -10.10 3.80
N ASP A 111 8.89 -10.86 4.60
CA ASP A 111 10.33 -10.74 4.71
C ASP A 111 10.97 -11.52 3.55
N ILE A 112 11.61 -10.81 2.61
CA ILE A 112 12.28 -11.43 1.47
C ILE A 112 13.73 -11.70 1.87
N ARG A 113 14.08 -12.97 1.99
CA ARG A 113 15.44 -13.41 2.28
C ARG A 113 16.01 -14.14 1.09
N GLN A 114 17.06 -13.57 0.54
CA GLN A 114 17.86 -14.23 -0.50
C GLN A 114 19.28 -14.51 0.02
N ASN A 115 19.89 -15.57 -0.54
CA ASN A 115 21.26 -15.93 -0.21
C ASN A 115 22.22 -14.85 -0.77
N SER A 116 23.08 -14.30 0.10
CA SER A 116 24.11 -13.31 -0.26
C SER A 116 25.05 -13.79 -1.38
N GLU A 117 25.29 -15.09 -1.48
CA GLU A 117 26.08 -15.69 -2.53
C GLU A 117 25.37 -15.59 -3.90
N ALA A 118 24.04 -15.78 -3.93
CA ALA A 118 23.26 -15.60 -5.16
C ALA A 118 23.33 -14.15 -5.65
N HIS A 119 23.25 -13.17 -4.74
CA HIS A 119 23.44 -11.76 -5.07
C HIS A 119 24.85 -11.47 -5.62
N ARG A 120 25.88 -12.02 -4.96
CA ARG A 120 27.27 -11.87 -5.40
C ARG A 120 27.47 -12.42 -6.81
N GLN A 121 26.95 -13.59 -7.10
CA GLN A 121 27.03 -14.21 -8.43
C GLN A 121 26.31 -13.38 -9.49
N CYS A 122 25.09 -12.93 -9.20
CA CYS A 122 24.34 -12.07 -10.08
C CYS A 122 25.11 -10.78 -10.42
N MET A 123 25.69 -10.12 -9.43
CA MET A 123 26.47 -8.90 -9.63
C MET A 123 27.73 -9.16 -10.44
N LEU A 124 28.43 -10.27 -10.22
CA LEU A 124 29.59 -10.66 -11.01
C LEU A 124 29.23 -10.91 -12.50
N GLU A 125 28.11 -11.58 -12.75
CA GLU A 125 27.64 -11.80 -14.12
C GLU A 125 27.24 -10.47 -14.80
N VAL A 126 26.53 -9.59 -14.12
CA VAL A 126 26.18 -8.26 -14.66
C VAL A 126 27.42 -7.47 -15.02
N VAL A 127 28.42 -7.44 -14.15
CA VAL A 127 29.68 -6.74 -14.40
C VAL A 127 30.46 -7.38 -15.55
N ALA A 128 30.50 -8.72 -15.62
CA ALA A 128 31.18 -9.44 -16.70
C ALA A 128 30.57 -9.16 -18.08
N LEU A 129 29.23 -9.03 -18.14
CA LEU A 129 28.53 -8.71 -19.39
C LEU A 129 28.81 -7.29 -19.90
N GLN A 130 29.23 -6.40 -19.02
CA GLN A 130 29.48 -4.98 -19.36
C GLN A 130 30.96 -4.61 -19.46
N SER A 131 31.82 -5.45 -18.88
CA SER A 131 33.26 -5.21 -18.90
C SER A 131 33.86 -5.67 -20.25
N SER A 132 34.56 -4.77 -20.93
CA SER A 132 35.42 -5.15 -22.06
C SER A 132 36.76 -5.76 -21.58
N GLY A 133 36.92 -5.99 -20.26
CA GLY A 133 38.16 -6.46 -19.62
C GLY A 133 37.88 -7.51 -18.56
N GLU A 134 38.89 -7.83 -17.75
CA GLU A 134 38.83 -8.85 -16.70
C GLU A 134 37.84 -8.44 -15.61
N ALA A 135 36.80 -9.26 -15.41
CA ALA A 135 35.77 -9.00 -14.38
C ALA A 135 36.36 -9.13 -12.97
N PRO A 136 35.97 -8.27 -11.99
CA PRO A 136 36.47 -8.36 -10.62
C PRO A 136 36.03 -9.67 -9.98
N SER A 137 36.95 -10.38 -9.36
CA SER A 137 36.73 -11.68 -8.69
C SER A 137 36.41 -11.55 -7.21
N SER A 138 36.47 -10.34 -6.65
CA SER A 138 36.26 -10.07 -5.22
C SER A 138 35.22 -8.96 -4.98
N ILE A 139 34.61 -8.97 -3.79
CA ILE A 139 33.66 -7.92 -3.34
C ILE A 139 34.32 -6.53 -3.33
N ALA A 140 35.58 -6.45 -2.89
CA ALA A 140 36.33 -5.18 -2.89
C ALA A 140 36.59 -4.68 -4.32
N GLY A 141 36.94 -5.58 -5.24
CA GLY A 141 37.09 -5.27 -6.65
C GLY A 141 35.78 -4.82 -7.29
N LEU A 142 34.69 -5.45 -6.93
CA LEU A 142 33.33 -5.10 -7.40
C LEU A 142 32.92 -3.70 -6.91
N ALA A 143 33.15 -3.39 -5.62
CA ALA A 143 32.87 -2.07 -5.07
C ALA A 143 33.70 -0.98 -5.75
N SER A 144 34.99 -1.23 -5.99
CA SER A 144 35.87 -0.30 -6.74
C SER A 144 35.41 -0.13 -8.19
N PHE A 145 34.98 -1.20 -8.85
CA PHE A 145 34.47 -1.15 -10.21
C PHE A 145 33.19 -0.30 -10.31
N LEU A 146 32.24 -0.47 -9.37
CA LEU A 146 30.99 0.29 -9.32
C LEU A 146 31.20 1.78 -9.00
N GLN A 147 32.23 2.11 -8.23
CA GLN A 147 32.59 3.51 -7.93
C GLN A 147 33.23 4.22 -9.13
N LEU A 148 33.97 3.49 -9.99
CA LEU A 148 34.70 4.04 -11.14
C LEU A 148 33.85 4.08 -12.42
N ASN A 149 32.86 3.21 -12.53
CA ASN A 149 32.01 3.11 -13.70
C ASN A 149 30.60 3.59 -13.38
N GLN A 150 30.00 4.34 -14.31
CA GLN A 150 28.60 4.70 -14.20
C GLN A 150 27.74 3.44 -14.24
N VAL A 151 26.69 3.41 -13.38
CA VAL A 151 25.71 2.32 -13.40
C VAL A 151 25.17 2.19 -14.83
N PRO A 152 25.17 1.00 -15.41
CA PRO A 152 24.75 0.78 -16.78
C PRO A 152 23.27 1.14 -16.96
N SER A 153 22.98 1.86 -18.03
CA SER A 153 21.63 2.29 -18.38
C SER A 153 20.72 1.16 -18.88
N GLN A 154 21.31 0.03 -19.31
CA GLN A 154 20.55 -1.15 -19.75
C GLN A 154 21.34 -2.43 -19.47
N ILE A 155 20.69 -3.41 -18.86
CA ILE A 155 21.23 -4.74 -18.60
C ILE A 155 20.52 -5.72 -19.54
N GLU A 156 21.29 -6.50 -20.31
CA GLU A 156 20.73 -7.58 -21.13
C GLU A 156 20.39 -8.80 -20.25
N VAL A 157 19.26 -8.74 -19.54
CA VAL A 157 18.80 -9.76 -18.58
C VAL A 157 18.76 -11.16 -19.21
N ASN A 158 18.48 -11.26 -20.50
CA ASN A 158 18.43 -12.54 -21.23
C ASN A 158 19.78 -13.27 -21.30
N ARG A 159 20.90 -12.58 -21.07
CA ARG A 159 22.25 -13.16 -21.05
C ARG A 159 22.70 -13.65 -19.68
N LEU A 160 21.93 -13.35 -18.63
CA LEU A 160 22.18 -13.84 -17.27
C LEU A 160 21.84 -15.33 -17.15
N THR A 161 22.52 -16.02 -16.25
CA THR A 161 22.11 -17.38 -15.85
C THR A 161 20.69 -17.37 -15.24
N LYS A 162 20.05 -18.55 -15.21
CA LYS A 162 18.71 -18.66 -14.62
C LYS A 162 18.67 -18.15 -13.17
N GLN A 163 19.67 -18.49 -12.35
CA GLN A 163 19.76 -18.09 -10.95
C GLN A 163 19.93 -16.57 -10.82
N SER A 164 20.80 -15.96 -11.59
CA SER A 164 21.02 -14.50 -11.58
C SER A 164 19.79 -13.74 -12.08
N ARG A 165 19.05 -14.32 -13.02
CA ARG A 165 17.78 -13.76 -13.51
C ARG A 165 16.71 -13.76 -12.43
N GLU A 166 16.56 -14.85 -11.68
CA GLU A 166 15.62 -14.93 -10.53
C GLU A 166 15.94 -13.87 -9.46
N VAL A 167 17.21 -13.59 -9.19
CA VAL A 167 17.64 -12.50 -8.29
C VAL A 167 17.22 -11.15 -8.87
N PHE A 168 17.48 -10.92 -10.16
CA PHE A 168 17.16 -9.66 -10.83
C PHE A 168 15.64 -9.40 -10.86
N ASP A 169 14.85 -10.42 -11.21
CA ASP A 169 13.39 -10.35 -11.23
C ASP A 169 12.82 -10.02 -9.86
N THR A 170 13.41 -10.58 -8.79
CA THR A 170 13.02 -10.24 -7.41
C THR A 170 13.27 -8.76 -7.08
N PHE A 171 14.41 -8.20 -7.50
CA PHE A 171 14.68 -6.78 -7.29
C PHE A 171 13.77 -5.87 -8.13
N THR A 172 13.48 -6.24 -9.36
CA THR A 172 12.55 -5.50 -10.23
C THR A 172 11.17 -5.44 -9.59
N LEU A 173 10.66 -6.58 -9.12
CA LEU A 173 9.38 -6.65 -8.43
C LEU A 173 9.35 -5.78 -7.17
N LEU A 174 10.44 -5.74 -6.39
CA LEU A 174 10.54 -4.89 -5.20
C LEU A 174 10.58 -3.39 -5.54
N VAL A 175 11.17 -3.01 -6.67
CA VAL A 175 11.20 -1.60 -7.11
C VAL A 175 9.83 -1.19 -7.63
N ASP A 176 9.18 -2.03 -8.42
CA ASP A 176 7.85 -1.75 -8.99
C ASP A 176 6.76 -1.62 -7.91
N GLU A 177 6.93 -2.32 -6.78
CA GLU A 177 6.00 -2.23 -5.62
C GLU A 177 6.33 -1.08 -4.65
N TRP A 178 7.50 -0.41 -4.83
CA TRP A 178 7.92 0.67 -3.93
C TRP A 178 7.42 2.06 -4.38
N ASP A 179 7.08 2.24 -5.65
CA ASP A 179 6.54 3.48 -6.22
C ASP A 179 5.02 3.55 -6.07
#